data_c447bd1d8b0ce9915b8c0636466fbf58
#
_entry.id   c447bd1d8b0ce9915b8c0636466fbf58
#
_cell.length_a   1.000
_cell.length_b   1.000
_cell.length_c   1.000
_cell.angle_alpha   90.00
_cell.angle_beta   90.00
_cell.angle_gamma   90.00
#
_symmetry.space_group_name_H-M   'P 1'
#
loop_
_entity.id
_entity.type
_entity.pdbx_description
1 polymer ?
#
loop_
_entity_poly.entity_id
_entity_poly.type
_entity_poly.pdbx_seq_one_letter_code
_entity_poly.pdbx_strand_id
1 'polypeptide(L)'
;IRKAYEAVDGIAMPEAFVTNEKDIALDPMPGTNGVWASTRFVASDDLRHDMHVNIVTFEPGGVIPFMETHVMEHGLYVLEGKAVYRLNQDWVEVEAGDFMWLRAFCPQACYAGGPGRFRYLLYKDVNRHAKLPR
;
A
#
# COMPACT_ATOMS: atom_id res chain seq x y z
N ILE A 1 15.67 -9.34 2.76
CA ILE A 1 16.06 -9.64 4.16
C ILE A 1 17.51 -9.27 4.38
N ARG A 2 18.45 -9.88 3.66
CA ARG A 2 19.88 -9.62 3.82
C ARG A 2 20.23 -8.13 3.67
N LYS A 3 19.58 -7.46 2.73
CA LYS A 3 19.80 -6.04 2.46
C LYS A 3 19.32 -5.14 3.59
N ALA A 4 18.21 -5.48 4.24
CA ALA A 4 17.71 -4.75 5.40
C ALA A 4 18.69 -4.89 6.60
N TYR A 5 19.21 -6.09 6.84
CA TYR A 5 20.20 -6.30 7.88
C TYR A 5 21.50 -5.52 7.63
N GLU A 6 21.97 -5.49 6.39
CA GLU A 6 23.13 -4.68 6.01
C GLU A 6 22.88 -3.18 6.21
N ALA A 7 21.68 -2.71 5.92
CA ALA A 7 21.30 -1.30 6.06
C ALA A 7 21.21 -0.84 7.51
N VAL A 8 20.96 -1.74 8.46
CA VAL A 8 20.80 -1.41 9.88
C VAL A 8 22.02 -1.81 10.74
N ASP A 9 23.09 -2.29 10.13
CA ASP A 9 24.31 -2.63 10.86
C ASP A 9 24.86 -1.38 11.57
N GLY A 10 25.05 -1.51 12.89
CA GLY A 10 25.48 -0.40 13.74
C GLY A 10 24.39 0.65 14.05
N ILE A 11 23.15 0.45 13.59
CA ILE A 11 22.00 1.33 13.86
C ILE A 11 21.07 0.64 14.87
N ALA A 12 20.57 1.41 15.86
CA ALA A 12 19.60 0.88 16.79
C ALA A 12 18.30 0.48 16.08
N MET A 13 17.84 -0.75 16.31
CA MET A 13 16.56 -1.23 15.77
C MET A 13 15.38 -0.46 16.37
N PRO A 14 14.31 -0.21 15.61
CA PRO A 14 13.10 0.38 16.15
C PRO A 14 12.50 -0.54 17.22
N GLU A 15 12.01 0.04 18.30
CA GLU A 15 11.25 -0.72 19.29
C GLU A 15 9.85 -1.07 18.77
N ALA A 16 9.28 -2.14 19.32
CA ALA A 16 7.88 -2.46 19.10
C ALA A 16 6.98 -1.33 19.62
N PHE A 17 5.92 -1.01 18.90
CA PHE A 17 5.01 0.06 19.28
C PHE A 17 3.55 -0.33 19.02
N VAL A 18 2.64 0.40 19.64
CA VAL A 18 1.20 0.35 19.39
C VAL A 18 0.76 1.76 18.99
N THR A 19 -0.02 1.85 17.94
CA THR A 19 -0.61 3.11 17.50
C THR A 19 -2.05 2.91 17.08
N ASN A 20 -2.77 4.00 16.85
CA ASN A 20 -4.15 3.97 16.40
C ASN A 20 -4.29 4.85 15.16
N GLU A 21 -5.09 4.42 14.19
CA GLU A 21 -5.31 5.13 12.94
C GLU A 21 -5.71 6.61 13.17
N LYS A 22 -6.56 6.87 14.19
CA LYS A 22 -7.01 8.24 14.53
C LYS A 22 -5.88 9.19 14.94
N ASP A 23 -4.74 8.66 15.35
CA ASP A 23 -3.60 9.43 15.83
C ASP A 23 -2.57 9.69 14.70
N ILE A 24 -2.85 9.20 13.49
CA ILE A 24 -1.98 9.32 12.32
C ILE A 24 -2.64 10.25 11.30
N ALA A 25 -1.90 11.26 10.84
CA ALA A 25 -2.38 12.15 9.80
C ALA A 25 -2.61 11.41 8.49
N LEU A 26 -3.71 11.73 7.83
CA LEU A 26 -3.98 11.27 6.47
C LEU A 26 -3.08 12.02 5.49
N ASP A 27 -2.32 11.27 4.69
CA ASP A 27 -1.35 11.80 3.72
C ASP A 27 -1.92 11.70 2.30
N PRO A 28 -2.38 12.84 1.72
CA PRO A 28 -2.94 12.84 0.39
C PRO A 28 -1.90 12.51 -0.68
N MET A 29 -2.29 11.70 -1.66
CA MET A 29 -1.47 11.48 -2.85
C MET A 29 -1.37 12.79 -3.64
N PRO A 30 -0.15 13.26 -3.95
CA PRO A 30 0.04 14.49 -4.71
C PRO A 30 -0.76 14.52 -6.02
N GLY A 31 -1.38 15.66 -6.33
CA GLY A 31 -2.14 15.86 -7.56
C GLY A 31 -3.53 15.21 -7.60
N THR A 32 -4.03 14.67 -6.48
CA THR A 32 -5.33 13.98 -6.44
C THR A 32 -6.43 14.76 -5.71
N ASN A 33 -6.16 15.96 -5.22
CA ASN A 33 -7.08 16.74 -4.40
C ASN A 33 -7.64 15.98 -3.19
N GLY A 34 -6.87 15.04 -2.65
CA GLY A 34 -7.25 14.26 -1.48
C GLY A 34 -8.20 13.09 -1.75
N VAL A 35 -8.60 12.84 -3.00
CA VAL A 35 -9.45 11.68 -3.31
C VAL A 35 -8.75 10.35 -3.17
N TRP A 36 -7.43 10.36 -3.09
CA TRP A 36 -6.58 9.22 -2.80
C TRP A 36 -5.57 9.61 -1.72
N ALA A 37 -5.60 8.93 -0.58
CA ALA A 37 -4.74 9.24 0.54
C ALA A 37 -4.32 7.97 1.30
N SER A 38 -3.29 8.10 2.11
CA SER A 38 -2.75 6.98 2.90
C SER A 38 -2.62 7.35 4.37
N THR A 39 -2.96 6.41 5.24
CA THR A 39 -2.55 6.40 6.65
C THR A 39 -1.37 5.45 6.79
N ARG A 40 -0.21 5.94 7.16
CA ARG A 40 1.03 5.16 7.22
C ARG A 40 1.38 4.83 8.66
N PHE A 41 1.28 3.55 9.02
CA PHE A 41 1.59 3.07 10.37
C PHE A 41 3.09 2.92 10.62
N VAL A 42 3.86 2.72 9.56
CA VAL A 42 5.30 2.56 9.59
C VAL A 42 5.93 3.60 8.68
N ALA A 43 6.97 4.28 9.16
CA ALA A 43 7.69 5.28 8.36
C ALA A 43 8.23 4.66 7.07
N SER A 44 7.76 5.17 5.93
CA SER A 44 8.03 4.58 4.61
C SER A 44 9.47 4.78 4.12
N ASP A 45 10.18 5.73 4.70
CA ASP A 45 11.57 6.07 4.40
C ASP A 45 12.56 5.50 5.41
N ASP A 46 12.09 4.83 6.46
CA ASP A 46 12.93 4.22 7.46
C ASP A 46 13.32 2.79 7.04
N LEU A 47 14.54 2.64 6.54
CA LEU A 47 15.09 1.37 6.06
C LEU A 47 15.28 0.29 7.14
N ARG A 48 15.04 0.61 8.41
CA ARG A 48 15.06 -0.36 9.50
C ARG A 48 13.83 -1.25 9.51
N HIS A 49 12.79 -0.87 8.75
CA HIS A 49 11.58 -1.68 8.58
C HIS A 49 11.62 -2.47 7.27
N ASP A 50 11.23 -3.73 7.31
CA ASP A 50 11.13 -4.60 6.14
C ASP A 50 9.80 -4.47 5.41
N MET A 51 8.82 -3.82 6.04
CA MET A 51 7.44 -3.76 5.54
C MET A 51 6.87 -2.35 5.66
N HIS A 52 6.05 -2.00 4.68
CA HIS A 52 5.07 -0.91 4.80
C HIS A 52 3.72 -1.48 5.23
N VAL A 53 3.04 -0.80 6.14
CA VAL A 53 1.67 -1.10 6.56
C VAL A 53 0.87 0.19 6.52
N ASN A 54 -0.08 0.25 5.60
CA ASN A 54 -0.85 1.47 5.33
C ASN A 54 -2.33 1.14 5.24
N ILE A 55 -3.19 2.10 5.59
CA ILE A 55 -4.55 2.11 5.08
C ILE A 55 -4.60 3.09 3.92
N VAL A 56 -5.07 2.62 2.77
CA VAL A 56 -5.32 3.46 1.60
C VAL A 56 -6.80 3.79 1.56
N THR A 57 -7.10 5.08 1.39
CA THR A 57 -8.47 5.60 1.39
C THR A 57 -8.74 6.31 0.07
N PHE A 58 -9.82 5.91 -0.60
CA PHE A 58 -10.36 6.61 -1.76
C PHE A 58 -11.72 7.20 -1.41
N GLU A 59 -11.91 8.47 -1.71
CA GLU A 59 -13.23 9.07 -1.77
C GLU A 59 -14.01 8.51 -2.98
N PRO A 60 -15.36 8.61 -2.99
CA PRO A 60 -16.14 8.12 -4.12
C PRO A 60 -15.64 8.64 -5.48
N GLY A 61 -15.43 7.74 -6.42
CA GLY A 61 -14.88 8.05 -7.74
C GLY A 61 -13.35 8.18 -7.78
N GLY A 62 -12.66 8.00 -6.68
CA GLY A 62 -11.19 7.98 -6.66
C GLY A 62 -10.62 6.85 -7.50
N VAL A 63 -9.50 7.10 -8.16
CA VAL A 63 -8.86 6.13 -9.06
C VAL A 63 -7.36 6.10 -8.87
N ILE A 64 -6.75 4.96 -9.16
CA ILE A 64 -5.36 4.87 -9.60
C ILE A 64 -5.42 4.90 -11.13
N PRO A 65 -5.09 6.04 -11.77
CA PRO A 65 -5.43 6.30 -13.18
C PRO A 65 -4.44 5.69 -14.18
N PHE A 66 -3.51 4.89 -13.70
CA PHE A 66 -2.49 4.22 -14.52
C PHE A 66 -2.29 2.79 -14.05
N MET A 67 -1.72 1.97 -14.93
CA MET A 67 -1.35 0.62 -14.56
C MET A 67 -0.02 0.64 -13.82
N GLU A 68 -0.09 0.46 -12.51
CA GLU A 68 1.06 0.41 -11.63
C GLU A 68 1.67 -0.99 -11.62
N THR A 69 3.00 -1.07 -11.60
CA THR A 69 3.72 -2.33 -11.40
C THR A 69 5.03 -2.06 -10.64
N HIS A 70 5.38 -2.94 -9.74
CA HIS A 70 6.62 -2.84 -8.95
C HIS A 70 7.03 -4.21 -8.38
N VAL A 71 8.26 -4.28 -7.90
CA VAL A 71 8.85 -5.53 -7.38
C VAL A 71 8.24 -6.00 -6.07
N MET A 72 7.61 -5.10 -5.29
CA MET A 72 7.03 -5.45 -4.00
C MET A 72 5.76 -6.28 -4.16
N GLU A 73 5.64 -7.32 -3.37
CA GLU A 73 4.39 -8.06 -3.20
C GLU A 73 3.46 -7.32 -2.25
N HIS A 74 2.17 -7.45 -2.49
CA HIS A 74 1.13 -6.83 -1.67
C HIS A 74 0.14 -7.85 -1.12
N GLY A 75 -0.25 -7.68 0.14
CA GLY A 75 -1.51 -8.18 0.65
C GLY A 75 -2.44 -6.98 0.91
N LEU A 76 -3.66 -7.04 0.42
CA LEU A 76 -4.68 -6.02 0.59
C LEU A 76 -5.93 -6.65 1.18
N TYR A 77 -6.38 -6.12 2.31
CA TYR A 77 -7.65 -6.50 2.92
C TYR A 77 -8.63 -5.33 2.87
N VAL A 78 -9.76 -5.52 2.20
CA VAL A 78 -10.76 -4.47 2.03
C VAL A 78 -11.50 -4.24 3.35
N LEU A 79 -11.42 -3.02 3.86
CA LEU A 79 -12.04 -2.62 5.13
C LEU A 79 -13.42 -2.00 4.94
N GLU A 80 -13.62 -1.26 3.86
CA GLU A 80 -14.83 -0.45 3.64
C GLU A 80 -15.08 -0.27 2.15
N GLY A 81 -16.35 -0.34 1.76
CA GLY A 81 -16.80 0.04 0.42
C GLY A 81 -16.61 -1.03 -0.65
N LYS A 82 -16.71 -0.59 -1.90
CA LYS A 82 -16.59 -1.42 -3.10
C LYS A 82 -15.74 -0.72 -4.14
N ALA A 83 -15.04 -1.51 -4.93
CA ALA A 83 -14.26 -1.01 -6.06
C ALA A 83 -14.17 -2.04 -7.17
N VAL A 84 -13.70 -1.61 -8.33
CA VAL A 84 -13.19 -2.49 -9.37
C VAL A 84 -11.67 -2.41 -9.35
N TYR A 85 -11.03 -3.54 -9.17
CA TYR A 85 -9.58 -3.63 -9.06
C TYR A 85 -9.01 -4.43 -10.22
N ARG A 86 -7.98 -3.90 -10.88
CA ARG A 86 -7.27 -4.63 -11.92
C ARG A 86 -6.16 -5.49 -11.30
N LEU A 87 -6.22 -6.77 -11.58
CA LEU A 87 -5.22 -7.77 -11.19
C LEU A 87 -4.71 -8.46 -12.45
N ASN A 88 -3.49 -8.15 -12.87
CA ASN A 88 -2.93 -8.59 -14.17
C ASN A 88 -3.78 -8.09 -15.35
N GLN A 89 -4.52 -8.99 -16.00
CA GLN A 89 -5.38 -8.68 -17.13
C GLN A 89 -6.86 -8.56 -16.75
N ASP A 90 -7.22 -9.02 -15.56
CA ASP A 90 -8.61 -9.11 -15.12
C ASP A 90 -9.03 -7.88 -14.31
N TRP A 91 -10.26 -7.46 -14.51
CA TRP A 91 -10.93 -6.49 -13.66
C TRP A 91 -11.89 -7.25 -12.73
N VAL A 92 -11.74 -7.06 -11.44
CA VAL A 92 -12.47 -7.79 -10.41
C VAL A 92 -13.19 -6.82 -9.50
N GLU A 93 -14.49 -7.06 -9.27
CA GLU A 93 -15.20 -6.36 -8.21
C GLU A 93 -14.72 -6.87 -6.85
N VAL A 94 -14.47 -5.94 -5.94
CA VAL A 94 -14.06 -6.22 -4.57
C VAL A 94 -14.89 -5.41 -3.60
N GLU A 95 -15.14 -5.98 -2.42
CA GLU A 95 -15.92 -5.34 -1.36
C GLU A 95 -15.32 -5.63 0.02
N ALA A 96 -15.83 -4.93 1.04
CA ALA A 96 -15.40 -5.11 2.41
C ALA A 96 -15.41 -6.60 2.81
N GLY A 97 -14.30 -7.06 3.38
CA GLY A 97 -14.05 -8.46 3.73
C GLY A 97 -13.25 -9.26 2.70
N ASP A 98 -13.09 -8.74 1.49
CA ASP A 98 -12.26 -9.40 0.47
C ASP A 98 -10.77 -9.23 0.75
N PHE A 99 -10.01 -10.23 0.36
CA PHE A 99 -8.55 -10.19 0.39
C PHE A 99 -7.99 -10.37 -1.02
N MET A 100 -7.03 -9.51 -1.36
CA MET A 100 -6.28 -9.62 -2.62
C MET A 100 -4.81 -9.84 -2.32
N TRP A 101 -4.20 -10.76 -3.06
CA TRP A 101 -2.75 -10.89 -3.09
C TRP A 101 -2.22 -10.55 -4.47
N LEU A 102 -1.23 -9.69 -4.52
CA LEU A 102 -0.57 -9.25 -5.73
C LEU A 102 0.90 -9.67 -5.68
N ARG A 103 1.26 -10.57 -6.57
CA ARG A 103 2.67 -10.98 -6.73
C ARG A 103 3.56 -9.83 -7.17
N ALA A 104 4.85 -10.01 -7.07
CA ALA A 104 5.83 -9.10 -7.66
C ALA A 104 5.50 -8.81 -9.14
N PHE A 105 5.58 -7.54 -9.52
CA PHE A 105 5.29 -7.03 -10.87
C PHE A 105 3.86 -7.27 -11.37
N CYS A 106 2.92 -7.57 -10.49
CA CYS A 106 1.52 -7.66 -10.89
C CYS A 106 1.01 -6.30 -11.35
N PRO A 107 0.58 -6.16 -12.62
CA PRO A 107 -0.07 -4.93 -13.08
C PRO A 107 -1.36 -4.71 -12.31
N GLN A 108 -1.54 -3.51 -11.76
CA GLN A 108 -2.67 -3.15 -10.93
C GLN A 108 -3.20 -1.75 -11.22
N ALA A 109 -4.47 -1.58 -11.04
CA ALA A 109 -5.18 -0.30 -11.07
C ALA A 109 -6.44 -0.40 -10.22
N CYS A 110 -7.02 0.73 -9.83
CA CYS A 110 -8.20 0.76 -8.99
C CYS A 110 -9.17 1.84 -9.45
N TYR A 111 -10.46 1.50 -9.42
CA TYR A 111 -11.55 2.45 -9.56
C TYR A 111 -12.53 2.27 -8.42
N ALA A 112 -12.58 3.23 -7.52
CA ALA A 112 -13.47 3.26 -6.36
C ALA A 112 -14.84 3.81 -6.79
N GLY A 113 -15.59 3.04 -7.57
CA GLY A 113 -16.86 3.44 -8.19
C GLY A 113 -18.10 3.25 -7.32
N GLY A 114 -17.95 2.84 -6.07
CA GLY A 114 -19.06 2.69 -5.14
C GLY A 114 -19.61 4.04 -4.63
N PRO A 115 -20.78 4.03 -3.96
CA PRO A 115 -21.40 5.26 -3.45
C PRO A 115 -20.70 5.86 -2.23
N GLY A 116 -19.87 5.07 -1.53
CA GLY A 116 -19.11 5.48 -0.36
C GLY A 116 -17.61 5.41 -0.60
N ARG A 117 -16.86 5.68 0.46
CA ARG A 117 -15.40 5.52 0.45
C ARG A 117 -15.02 4.07 0.20
N PHE A 118 -13.87 3.87 -0.42
CA PHE A 118 -13.22 2.58 -0.55
C PHE A 118 -11.92 2.61 0.24
N ARG A 119 -11.75 1.66 1.15
CA ARG A 119 -10.58 1.59 2.03
C ARG A 119 -10.07 0.17 2.13
N TYR A 120 -8.76 0.02 2.08
CA TYR A 120 -8.11 -1.27 2.33
C TYR A 120 -6.87 -1.13 3.19
N LEU A 121 -6.62 -2.16 3.98
CA LEU A 121 -5.34 -2.34 4.66
C LEU A 121 -4.37 -2.95 3.65
N LEU A 122 -3.28 -2.25 3.41
CA LEU A 122 -2.17 -2.68 2.57
C LEU A 122 -1.01 -3.08 3.47
N TYR A 123 -0.47 -4.26 3.23
CA TYR A 123 0.88 -4.52 3.67
C TYR A 123 1.73 -4.97 2.48
N LYS A 124 2.95 -4.46 2.38
CA LYS A 124 3.89 -4.81 1.32
C LYS A 124 5.30 -4.88 1.85
N ASP A 125 6.09 -5.77 1.27
CA ASP A 125 7.50 -5.80 1.55
C ASP A 125 8.20 -4.59 0.91
N VAL A 126 9.30 -4.17 1.54
CA VAL A 126 10.17 -3.10 1.05
C VAL A 126 11.59 -3.66 0.94
N ASN A 127 12.53 -2.87 0.44
CA ASN A 127 13.94 -3.26 0.35
C ASN A 127 14.26 -4.43 -0.59
N ARG A 128 13.36 -4.79 -1.50
CA ARG A 128 13.56 -5.83 -2.51
C ARG A 128 13.99 -5.31 -3.88
N HIS A 129 14.38 -4.06 -3.99
CA HIS A 129 14.84 -3.53 -5.26
C HIS A 129 16.07 -4.28 -5.77
N ALA A 130 16.00 -4.76 -7.00
CA ALA A 130 17.14 -5.36 -7.66
C ALA A 130 18.28 -4.33 -7.74
N LYS A 131 19.49 -4.75 -7.38
CA LYS A 131 20.68 -3.94 -7.66
C LYS A 131 20.90 -4.00 -9.18
N LEU A 132 20.67 -2.89 -9.85
CA LEU A 132 21.06 -2.78 -11.26
C LEU A 132 22.57 -2.72 -11.32
N PRO A 133 23.20 -3.48 -12.22
CA PRO A 133 24.63 -3.33 -12.46
C PRO A 133 24.92 -1.89 -12.90
N ARG A 134 25.93 -1.32 -12.30
CA ARG A 134 26.43 0.01 -12.69
C ARG A 134 27.30 -0.11 -13.92
#